data_9c311765839769f42694a5556120c450
#
_entry.id   9c311765839769f42694a5556120c450
#
_cell.length_a   1.000
_cell.length_b   1.000
_cell.length_c   1.000
_cell.angle_alpha   90.00
_cell.angle_beta   90.00
_cell.angle_gamma   90.00
#
_symmetry.space_group_name_H-M   'P 1'
#
loop_
_entity.id
_entity.type
_entity.pdbx_description
1 polymer ?
#
loop_
_entity_poly.entity_id
_entity_poly.type
_entity_poly.pdbx_seq_one_letter_code
_entity_poly.pdbx_strand_id
1 'polypeptide(L)'
;MIKPSKVVFISDELEKDFNSLEANDFIKKGITRAIQDLKENAFSGIQVPKRIIPKKYIQKYNVKNLWKYDLPKGWRLLYTITADNEVELISAILEWSDHKEYERRFKY
;
A
#
# COMPACT_ATOMS: atom_id res chain seq x y z
N MET A 1 7.87 4.97 15.98
CA MET A 1 7.48 3.68 16.59
C MET A 1 7.59 2.59 15.54
N ILE A 2 8.14 1.45 15.91
CA ILE A 2 8.29 0.32 15.00
C ILE A 2 7.31 -0.77 15.41
N LYS A 3 6.41 -1.16 14.49
CA LYS A 3 5.47 -2.26 14.75
C LYS A 3 5.43 -3.22 13.58
N PRO A 4 5.81 -4.46 13.76
CA PRO A 4 5.66 -5.48 12.72
C PRO A 4 4.20 -5.65 12.31
N SER A 5 3.98 -6.07 11.08
CA SER A 5 2.65 -6.35 10.59
C SER A 5 2.65 -7.56 9.67
N LYS A 6 1.47 -8.15 9.51
CA LYS A 6 1.22 -9.12 8.46
C LYS A 6 0.86 -8.33 7.22
N VAL A 7 1.41 -8.71 6.07
CA VAL A 7 1.15 -7.98 4.81
C VAL A 7 0.26 -8.84 3.92
N VAL A 8 -0.84 -8.26 3.44
CA VAL A 8 -1.78 -8.95 2.55
C VAL A 8 -2.11 -8.02 1.38
N PHE A 9 -2.59 -8.59 0.28
CA PHE A 9 -3.21 -7.81 -0.79
C PHE A 9 -4.70 -7.69 -0.50
N ILE A 10 -5.29 -6.56 -0.83
CA ILE A 10 -6.71 -6.31 -0.52
C ILE A 10 -7.64 -7.27 -1.27
N SER A 11 -7.20 -7.84 -2.39
CA SER A 11 -8.01 -8.75 -3.19
C SER A 11 -7.13 -9.80 -3.86
N ASP A 12 -7.77 -10.92 -4.23
CA ASP A 12 -7.08 -11.98 -4.99
C ASP A 12 -6.66 -11.49 -6.36
N GLU A 13 -7.44 -10.59 -6.96
CA GLU A 13 -7.11 -10.01 -8.26
C GLU A 13 -5.80 -9.22 -8.19
N LEU A 14 -5.65 -8.42 -7.15
CA LEU A 14 -4.43 -7.64 -6.97
C LEU A 14 -3.22 -8.54 -6.75
N GLU A 15 -3.39 -9.60 -5.98
CA GLU A 15 -2.32 -10.57 -5.76
C GLU A 15 -1.93 -11.25 -7.06
N LYS A 16 -2.89 -11.60 -7.90
CA LYS A 16 -2.61 -12.17 -9.21
C LYS A 16 -1.87 -11.19 -10.10
N ASP A 17 -2.23 -9.91 -10.07
CA ASP A 17 -1.54 -8.87 -10.82
C ASP A 17 -0.07 -8.81 -10.40
N PHE A 18 0.19 -8.85 -9.09
CA PHE A 18 1.57 -8.87 -8.58
C PHE A 18 2.33 -10.10 -9.08
N ASN A 19 1.70 -11.26 -8.97
CA ASN A 19 2.33 -12.52 -9.36
C ASN A 19 2.59 -12.61 -10.87
N SER A 20 1.83 -11.89 -11.68
CA SER A 20 2.01 -11.87 -13.13
C SER A 20 3.13 -10.94 -13.59
N LEU A 21 3.65 -10.08 -12.72
CA LEU A 21 4.80 -9.26 -13.05
C LEU A 21 6.04 -10.13 -13.20
N GLU A 22 6.91 -9.77 -14.15
CA GLU A 22 8.15 -10.52 -14.36
C GLU A 22 9.11 -10.31 -13.18
N ALA A 23 9.93 -11.33 -12.90
CA ALA A 23 10.85 -11.28 -11.76
C ALA A 23 11.83 -10.11 -11.83
N ASN A 24 12.23 -9.71 -13.03
CA ASN A 24 13.18 -8.61 -13.23
C ASN A 24 12.50 -7.24 -13.37
N ASP A 25 11.17 -7.18 -13.29
CA ASP A 25 10.44 -5.92 -13.38
C ASP A 25 10.75 -5.07 -12.15
N PHE A 26 11.12 -3.80 -12.37
CA PHE A 26 11.49 -2.91 -11.26
C PHE A 26 10.31 -2.68 -10.30
N ILE A 27 9.07 -2.75 -10.79
CA ILE A 27 7.88 -2.62 -9.96
C ILE A 27 7.77 -3.83 -9.04
N LYS A 28 7.95 -5.04 -9.57
CA LYS A 28 7.88 -6.25 -8.73
C LYS A 28 8.95 -6.24 -7.66
N LYS A 29 10.17 -5.85 -8.01
CA LYS A 29 11.27 -5.75 -7.03
C LYS A 29 10.94 -4.71 -5.98
N GLY A 30 10.41 -3.56 -6.39
CA GLY A 30 10.03 -2.50 -5.46
C GLY A 30 8.93 -2.92 -4.51
N ILE A 31 7.89 -3.58 -5.02
CA ILE A 31 6.78 -4.08 -4.19
C ILE A 31 7.27 -5.16 -3.23
N THR A 32 8.14 -6.06 -3.70
CA THR A 32 8.71 -7.11 -2.85
C THR A 32 9.46 -6.50 -1.69
N ARG A 33 10.25 -5.45 -1.95
CA ARG A 33 10.97 -4.73 -0.90
C ARG A 33 10.00 -4.04 0.06
N ALA A 34 8.95 -3.43 -0.49
CA ALA A 34 7.93 -2.77 0.32
C ALA A 34 7.27 -3.78 1.27
N ILE A 35 6.92 -4.96 0.77
CA ILE A 35 6.32 -6.00 1.60
C ILE A 35 7.26 -6.36 2.74
N GLN A 36 8.55 -6.52 2.46
CA GLN A 36 9.52 -6.85 3.49
C GLN A 36 9.61 -5.75 4.55
N ASP A 37 9.67 -4.49 4.12
CA ASP A 37 9.72 -3.36 5.03
C ASP A 37 8.47 -3.26 5.89
N LEU A 38 7.28 -3.49 5.30
CA LEU A 38 6.02 -3.44 6.03
C LEU A 38 5.88 -4.58 7.03
N LYS A 39 6.43 -5.74 6.73
CA LYS A 39 6.47 -6.85 7.69
C LYS A 39 7.26 -6.46 8.94
N GLU A 40 8.35 -5.74 8.76
CA GLU A 40 9.17 -5.30 9.87
C GLU A 40 8.57 -4.11 10.60
N ASN A 41 7.89 -3.21 9.85
CA ASN A 41 7.30 -2.01 10.43
C ASN A 41 6.14 -1.51 9.55
N ALA A 42 4.93 -1.62 10.06
CA ALA A 42 3.74 -1.16 9.36
C ALA A 42 3.81 0.34 9.01
N PHE A 43 4.57 1.12 9.79
CA PHE A 43 4.68 2.57 9.62
C PHE A 43 5.87 2.97 8.74
N SER A 44 6.38 2.06 7.90
CA SER A 44 7.50 2.36 7.00
C SER A 44 7.16 3.38 5.93
N GLY A 45 5.89 3.50 5.56
CA GLY A 45 5.45 4.49 4.59
C GLY A 45 5.14 5.84 5.22
N ILE A 46 4.45 6.68 4.45
CA ILE A 46 4.06 8.02 4.88
C ILE A 46 2.54 8.07 4.95
N GLN A 47 2.02 8.54 6.07
CA GLN A 47 0.58 8.63 6.26
C GLN A 47 -0.02 9.74 5.40
N VAL A 48 -1.08 9.42 4.68
CA VAL A 48 -1.82 10.39 3.88
C VAL A 48 -2.82 11.08 4.81
N PRO A 49 -2.90 12.43 4.83
CA PRO A 49 -3.87 13.12 5.66
C PRO A 49 -5.29 12.67 5.33
N LYS A 50 -6.11 12.49 6.36
CA LYS A 50 -7.47 11.97 6.18
C LYS A 50 -8.31 12.81 5.22
N ARG A 51 -8.14 14.13 5.26
CA ARG A 51 -8.95 15.03 4.43
C ARG A 51 -8.72 14.85 2.91
N ILE A 52 -7.59 14.28 2.52
CA ILE A 52 -7.29 14.09 1.10
C ILE A 52 -7.37 12.64 0.64
N ILE A 53 -7.84 11.74 1.48
CA ILE A 53 -8.07 10.36 1.08
C ILE A 53 -9.20 10.34 0.05
N PRO A 54 -8.95 9.82 -1.19
CA PRO A 54 -10.01 9.78 -2.19
C PRO A 54 -11.20 8.95 -1.70
N LYS A 55 -12.40 9.47 -1.94
CA LYS A 55 -13.65 8.83 -1.49
C LYS A 55 -13.78 7.40 -2.00
N LYS A 56 -13.23 7.10 -3.19
CA LYS A 56 -13.35 5.76 -3.76
C LYS A 56 -12.71 4.68 -2.88
N TYR A 57 -11.64 5.01 -2.18
CA TYR A 57 -11.02 4.03 -1.27
C TYR A 57 -11.88 3.80 -0.04
N ILE A 58 -12.50 4.87 0.47
CA ILE A 58 -13.40 4.76 1.61
C ILE A 58 -14.62 3.93 1.23
N GLN A 59 -15.20 4.21 0.06
CA GLN A 59 -16.40 3.52 -0.40
C GLN A 59 -16.14 2.07 -0.77
N LYS A 60 -15.02 1.80 -1.46
CA LYS A 60 -14.73 0.45 -1.96
C LYS A 60 -14.15 -0.45 -0.89
N TYR A 61 -13.26 0.06 -0.05
CA TYR A 61 -12.50 -0.75 0.90
C TYR A 61 -12.77 -0.41 2.36
N ASN A 62 -13.60 0.60 2.61
CA ASN A 62 -13.93 1.07 3.97
C ASN A 62 -12.66 1.38 4.79
N VAL A 63 -11.68 2.00 4.15
CA VAL A 63 -10.43 2.32 4.84
C VAL A 63 -10.63 3.47 5.81
N LYS A 64 -9.97 3.40 6.97
CA LYS A 64 -9.98 4.45 7.99
C LYS A 64 -8.70 5.26 7.99
N ASN A 65 -7.69 4.77 7.31
CA ASN A 65 -6.41 5.43 7.12
C ASN A 65 -5.84 5.00 5.78
N LEU A 66 -4.91 5.80 5.28
CA LEU A 66 -4.24 5.49 4.02
C LEU A 66 -2.78 5.88 4.16
N TRP A 67 -1.91 5.03 3.67
CA TRP A 67 -0.47 5.21 3.71
C TRP A 67 0.09 5.02 2.31
N LYS A 68 1.18 5.73 2.02
CA LYS A 68 1.91 5.53 0.77
C LYS A 68 3.34 5.09 1.05
N TYR A 69 3.85 4.23 0.20
CA TYR A 69 5.24 3.78 0.24
C TYR A 69 5.84 4.08 -1.12
N ASP A 70 6.95 4.83 -1.14
CA ASP A 70 7.58 5.24 -2.38
C ASP A 70 8.30 4.08 -3.04
N LEU A 71 7.96 3.81 -4.30
CA LEU A 71 8.60 2.81 -5.14
C LEU A 71 9.58 3.50 -6.09
N PRO A 72 10.48 2.75 -6.76
CA PRO A 72 11.41 3.36 -7.72
C PRO A 72 10.69 4.09 -8.84
N LYS A 73 11.36 5.08 -9.42
CA LYS A 73 10.92 5.83 -10.61
C LYS A 73 9.59 6.56 -10.43
N GLY A 74 9.31 7.02 -9.20
CA GLY A 74 8.12 7.81 -8.95
C GLY A 74 6.83 7.02 -8.76
N TRP A 75 6.90 5.70 -8.73
CA TRP A 75 5.74 4.89 -8.44
C TRP A 75 5.42 4.93 -6.94
N ARG A 76 4.17 4.67 -6.60
CA ARG A 76 3.68 4.66 -5.22
C ARG A 76 2.89 3.41 -4.95
N LEU A 77 3.09 2.85 -3.76
CA LEU A 77 2.27 1.76 -3.24
C LEU A 77 1.32 2.34 -2.19
N LEU A 78 0.03 2.08 -2.32
CA LEU A 78 -0.95 2.53 -1.35
C LEU A 78 -1.39 1.36 -0.50
N TYR A 79 -1.45 1.57 0.81
CA TYR A 79 -1.88 0.54 1.74
C TYR A 79 -2.61 1.15 2.92
N THR A 80 -3.37 0.33 3.61
CA THR A 80 -4.05 0.72 4.84
C THR A 80 -3.60 -0.20 5.97
N ILE A 81 -3.61 0.32 7.18
CA ILE A 81 -3.24 -0.45 8.37
C ILE A 81 -4.50 -0.71 9.18
N THR A 82 -4.75 -1.98 9.47
CA THR A 82 -5.85 -2.38 10.34
C THR A 82 -5.30 -3.30 11.43
N ALA A 83 -6.12 -3.53 12.46
CA ALA A 83 -5.78 -4.47 13.52
C ALA A 83 -6.65 -5.71 13.38
N ASP A 84 -5.99 -6.88 13.33
CA ASP A 84 -6.70 -8.15 13.32
C ASP A 84 -7.21 -8.46 14.73
N ASN A 85 -6.41 -8.06 15.71
CA ASN A 85 -6.76 -8.16 17.13
C ASN A 85 -5.94 -7.10 17.89
N GLU A 86 -5.95 -7.12 19.21
CA GLU A 86 -5.25 -6.13 20.01
C GLU A 86 -3.73 -6.16 19.85
N VAL A 87 -3.18 -7.25 19.33
CA VAL A 87 -1.74 -7.49 19.29
C VAL A 87 -1.18 -7.39 17.88
N GLU A 88 -1.95 -7.77 16.86
CA GLU A 88 -1.46 -7.95 15.50
C GLU A 88 -2.00 -6.91 14.54
N LEU A 89 -1.08 -6.25 13.81
CA LEU A 89 -1.44 -5.33 12.75
C LEU A 89 -1.42 -6.02 11.39
N ILE A 90 -2.28 -5.55 10.49
CA ILE A 90 -2.31 -6.00 9.11
C ILE A 90 -2.10 -4.78 8.23
N SER A 91 -1.12 -4.87 7.32
CA SER A 91 -0.92 -3.90 6.26
C SER A 91 -1.54 -4.47 4.99
N ALA A 92 -2.64 -3.89 4.54
CA ALA A 92 -3.36 -4.37 3.35
C ALA A 92 -3.03 -3.49 2.17
N ILE A 93 -2.38 -4.07 1.16
CA ILE A 93 -2.00 -3.35 -0.07
C ILE A 93 -3.24 -3.15 -0.92
N LEU A 94 -3.52 -1.88 -1.25
CA LEU A 94 -4.70 -1.51 -2.03
C LEU A 94 -4.41 -1.40 -3.52
N GLU A 95 -3.28 -0.80 -3.88
CA GLU A 95 -2.87 -0.65 -5.27
C GLU A 95 -1.47 -0.04 -5.36
N TRP A 96 -0.94 -0.03 -6.56
CA TRP A 96 0.26 0.73 -6.89
C TRP A 96 0.01 1.51 -8.17
N SER A 97 0.61 2.69 -8.29
CA SER A 97 0.40 3.54 -9.44
C SER A 97 1.63 4.41 -9.69
N ASP A 98 1.75 4.91 -10.92
CA ASP A 98 2.83 5.82 -11.23
C ASP A 98 2.53 7.22 -10.69
N HIS A 99 3.53 8.11 -10.79
CA HIS A 99 3.45 9.45 -10.25
C HIS A 99 2.27 10.26 -10.81
N LYS A 100 2.04 10.19 -12.11
CA LYS A 100 0.96 10.93 -12.76
C LYS A 100 -0.41 10.45 -12.28
N GLU A 101 -0.58 9.13 -12.21
CA GLU A 101 -1.83 8.54 -11.75
C GLU A 101 -2.10 8.92 -10.29
N TYR A 102 -1.06 8.87 -9.47
CA TYR A 102 -1.16 9.25 -8.07
C TYR A 102 -1.59 10.71 -7.92
N GLU A 103 -0.93 11.64 -8.62
CA GLU A 103 -1.27 13.06 -8.55
C GLU A 103 -2.71 13.34 -8.99
N ARG A 104 -3.13 12.70 -10.07
CA ARG A 104 -4.47 12.87 -10.58
C ARG A 104 -5.53 12.44 -9.57
N ARG A 105 -5.30 11.31 -8.88
CA ARG A 105 -6.24 10.78 -7.90
C ARG A 105 -6.30 11.63 -6.63
N PHE A 106 -5.19 12.19 -6.23
CA PHE A 106 -5.11 13.00 -5.00
C PHE A 106 -5.27 14.50 -5.26
N LYS A 107 -5.40 14.90 -6.52
CA LYS A 107 -5.64 16.28 -6.92
C LYS A 107 -4.65 17.28 -6.34
N TYR A 108 -3.39 16.95 -6.48
CA TYR A 108 -2.34 17.91 -6.11
C TYR A 108 -2.30 19.07 -7.08
#